data_76f2be6a2c53ad315613d77c2e91418e
#
_entry.id   76f2be6a2c53ad315613d77c2e91418e
#
_cell.length_a   1.000
_cell.length_b   1.000
_cell.length_c   1.000
_cell.angle_alpha   90.00
_cell.angle_beta   90.00
_cell.angle_gamma   90.00
#
_symmetry.space_group_name_H-M   'P 1'
#
loop_
_entity.id
_entity.type
_entity.pdbx_description
1 polymer ?
#
loop_
_entity_poly.entity_id
_entity_poly.type
_entity_poly.pdbx_seq_one_letter_code
_entity_poly.pdbx_strand_id
1 'polypeptide(L)'
;MSQTLEPEDTFSRSFDLKIPAQNLAQEFGYNFESQSLQLPKYKGELNYIQQTQEQIQEILPHLSLDSDRTKREFLVAPIIRDLICYTHTQIRIEYKIKVSDRLQGIINYFIESPNFSIISFAKGENLEGGTNQLITQLIALDQWDNTPASDRLFGAVTTGSVWQFGLLHRQTKLIQQDLNLYRVPNDFEAVMRILVQALVSENQLNTSNI
;
A
#
# COMPACT_ATOMS: atom_id res chain seq x y z
N MET A 1 -34.89 -16.99 -8.58
CA MET A 1 -33.43 -16.89 -8.40
C MET A 1 -33.11 -15.44 -8.09
N SER A 2 -32.88 -15.12 -6.84
CA SER A 2 -32.54 -13.78 -6.39
C SER A 2 -31.10 -13.50 -6.82
N GLN A 3 -30.89 -12.60 -7.79
CA GLN A 3 -29.58 -12.04 -8.06
C GLN A 3 -29.20 -11.17 -6.85
N THR A 4 -28.39 -11.70 -5.98
CA THR A 4 -27.66 -10.89 -5.00
C THR A 4 -26.73 -10.00 -5.80
N LEU A 5 -27.11 -8.72 -5.94
CA LEU A 5 -26.22 -7.69 -6.46
C LEU A 5 -24.97 -7.67 -5.55
N GLU A 6 -23.82 -8.00 -6.10
CA GLU A 6 -22.55 -7.85 -5.41
C GLU A 6 -22.43 -6.37 -4.98
N PRO A 7 -22.02 -6.09 -3.73
CA PRO A 7 -21.83 -4.72 -3.29
C PRO A 7 -20.84 -4.03 -4.23
N GLU A 8 -21.23 -2.86 -4.70
CA GLU A 8 -20.49 -2.10 -5.68
C GLU A 8 -19.10 -1.72 -5.13
N ASP A 9 -18.03 -2.14 -5.81
CA ASP A 9 -16.66 -1.80 -5.43
C ASP A 9 -16.36 -0.34 -5.78
N THR A 10 -16.56 0.56 -4.80
CA THR A 10 -16.31 1.99 -4.98
C THR A 10 -14.82 2.34 -5.05
N PHE A 11 -13.94 1.49 -4.53
CA PHE A 11 -12.50 1.69 -4.65
C PHE A 11 -12.02 1.49 -6.08
N SER A 12 -12.50 0.45 -6.76
CA SER A 12 -12.21 0.24 -8.18
C SER A 12 -12.78 1.36 -9.06
N ARG A 13 -13.93 1.93 -8.71
CA ARG A 13 -14.48 3.11 -9.40
C ARG A 13 -13.57 4.32 -9.23
N SER A 14 -13.05 4.56 -8.04
CA SER A 14 -12.12 5.68 -7.79
C SER A 14 -10.86 5.59 -8.66
N PHE A 15 -10.40 4.38 -8.97
CA PHE A 15 -9.30 4.15 -9.90
C PHE A 15 -9.60 4.67 -11.30
N ASP A 16 -10.85 4.50 -11.78
CA ASP A 16 -11.26 4.88 -13.14
C ASP A 16 -11.67 6.37 -13.23
N LEU A 17 -11.81 7.07 -12.11
CA LEU A 17 -12.17 8.47 -12.08
C LEU A 17 -11.01 9.34 -12.60
N LYS A 18 -11.32 10.17 -13.61
CA LYS A 18 -10.40 11.18 -14.14
C LYS A 18 -10.58 12.51 -13.41
N ILE A 19 -10.49 12.49 -12.09
CA ILE A 19 -10.58 13.68 -11.24
C ILE A 19 -9.26 13.84 -10.47
N PRO A 20 -8.85 15.09 -10.21
CA PRO A 20 -7.67 15.34 -9.39
C PRO A 20 -7.81 14.73 -8.00
N ALA A 21 -6.76 14.12 -7.49
CA ALA A 21 -6.70 13.50 -6.16
C ALA A 21 -7.18 14.45 -5.04
N GLN A 22 -6.85 15.73 -5.14
CA GLN A 22 -7.29 16.77 -4.21
C GLN A 22 -8.83 16.90 -4.18
N ASN A 23 -9.48 16.91 -5.34
CA ASN A 23 -10.95 17.01 -5.41
C ASN A 23 -11.60 15.76 -4.83
N LEU A 24 -11.05 14.58 -5.14
CA LEU A 24 -11.53 13.31 -4.59
C LEU A 24 -11.46 13.29 -3.05
N ALA A 25 -10.32 13.69 -2.47
CA ALA A 25 -10.17 13.75 -1.02
C ALA A 25 -11.17 14.75 -0.39
N GLN A 26 -11.35 15.92 -1.00
CA GLN A 26 -12.28 16.97 -0.53
C GLN A 26 -13.74 16.49 -0.51
N GLU A 27 -14.16 15.63 -1.44
CA GLU A 27 -15.53 15.05 -1.43
C GLU A 27 -15.84 14.27 -0.14
N PHE A 28 -14.83 13.77 0.55
CA PHE A 28 -14.96 13.05 1.82
C PHE A 28 -14.55 13.92 3.04
N GLY A 29 -14.23 15.19 2.84
CA GLY A 29 -13.83 16.11 3.90
C GLY A 29 -12.36 15.99 4.32
N TYR A 30 -11.49 15.48 3.43
CA TYR A 30 -10.05 15.37 3.62
C TYR A 30 -9.30 16.36 2.73
N ASN A 31 -8.10 16.73 3.17
CA ASN A 31 -7.15 17.48 2.36
C ASN A 31 -6.14 16.51 1.71
N PHE A 32 -5.60 16.91 0.57
CA PHE A 32 -4.57 16.14 -0.14
C PHE A 32 -3.43 17.07 -0.58
N GLU A 33 -2.21 16.61 -0.41
CA GLU A 33 -1.02 17.28 -0.93
C GLU A 33 0.03 16.26 -1.39
N SER A 34 0.79 16.65 -2.42
CA SER A 34 1.96 15.88 -2.88
C SER A 34 3.22 16.62 -2.52
N GLN A 35 4.14 15.96 -1.83
CA GLN A 35 5.43 16.52 -1.44
C GLN A 35 6.50 15.44 -1.31
N SER A 36 7.77 15.84 -1.32
CA SER A 36 8.85 14.89 -1.05
C SER A 36 8.86 14.54 0.44
N LEU A 37 8.44 13.31 0.78
CA LEU A 37 8.38 12.86 2.15
C LEU A 37 9.73 12.30 2.61
N GLN A 38 10.10 12.60 3.84
CA GLN A 38 11.22 11.94 4.52
C GLN A 38 10.69 10.73 5.29
N LEU A 39 10.40 9.65 4.55
CA LEU A 39 9.87 8.44 5.15
C LEU A 39 10.92 7.74 6.02
N PRO A 40 10.58 7.37 7.27
CA PRO A 40 11.48 6.61 8.12
C PRO A 40 11.85 5.28 7.48
N LYS A 41 13.12 4.88 7.63
CA LYS A 41 13.66 3.63 7.10
C LYS A 41 14.14 2.75 8.23
N TYR A 42 13.75 1.48 8.21
CA TYR A 42 14.24 0.48 9.15
C TYR A 42 15.75 0.38 9.11
N LYS A 43 16.39 0.46 10.30
CA LYS A 43 17.86 0.49 10.44
C LYS A 43 18.45 -0.87 10.78
N GLY A 44 17.61 -1.85 11.13
CA GLY A 44 18.07 -3.19 11.47
C GLY A 44 18.52 -4.00 10.25
N GLU A 45 19.00 -5.20 10.51
CA GLU A 45 19.42 -6.12 9.46
C GLU A 45 18.21 -6.69 8.71
N LEU A 46 18.34 -6.83 7.41
CA LEU A 46 17.37 -7.42 6.51
C LEU A 46 18.07 -8.50 5.65
N ASN A 47 18.24 -9.68 6.25
CA ASN A 47 19.14 -10.74 5.75
C ASN A 47 18.74 -11.33 4.40
N TYR A 48 17.45 -11.19 3.97
CA TYR A 48 16.96 -11.79 2.73
C TYR A 48 16.91 -10.80 1.56
N ILE A 49 17.10 -9.50 1.79
CA ILE A 49 16.94 -8.46 0.78
C ILE A 49 17.79 -8.72 -0.46
N GLN A 50 19.07 -8.98 -0.27
CA GLN A 50 19.99 -9.16 -1.40
C GLN A 50 19.59 -10.37 -2.23
N GLN A 51 19.30 -11.50 -1.58
CA GLN A 51 18.88 -12.72 -2.27
C GLN A 51 17.59 -12.53 -3.07
N THR A 52 16.59 -11.87 -2.49
CA THR A 52 15.31 -11.64 -3.19
C THR A 52 15.49 -10.66 -4.35
N GLN A 53 16.29 -9.61 -4.17
CA GLN A 53 16.60 -8.67 -5.23
C GLN A 53 17.34 -9.35 -6.41
N GLU A 54 18.36 -10.17 -6.12
CA GLU A 54 19.09 -10.94 -7.12
C GLU A 54 18.16 -11.91 -7.87
N GLN A 55 17.29 -12.64 -7.16
CA GLN A 55 16.29 -13.51 -7.78
C GLN A 55 15.35 -12.77 -8.73
N ILE A 56 14.85 -11.60 -8.33
CA ILE A 56 13.99 -10.78 -9.20
C ILE A 56 14.78 -10.34 -10.43
N GLN A 57 16.02 -9.89 -10.27
CA GLN A 57 16.88 -9.46 -11.40
C GLN A 57 17.15 -10.60 -12.39
N GLU A 58 17.39 -11.80 -11.88
CA GLU A 58 17.67 -12.98 -12.70
C GLU A 58 16.46 -13.41 -13.54
N ILE A 59 15.27 -13.40 -12.96
CA ILE A 59 14.05 -13.84 -13.66
C ILE A 59 13.46 -12.78 -14.58
N LEU A 60 13.71 -11.50 -14.32
CA LEU A 60 13.08 -10.38 -15.01
C LEU A 60 13.22 -10.43 -16.56
N PRO A 61 14.39 -10.76 -17.15
CA PRO A 61 14.55 -10.88 -18.59
C PRO A 61 13.72 -12.00 -19.24
N HIS A 62 13.19 -12.93 -18.43
CA HIS A 62 12.42 -14.09 -18.87
C HIS A 62 10.91 -13.90 -18.71
N LEU A 63 10.46 -12.72 -18.22
CA LEU A 63 9.07 -12.41 -17.95
C LEU A 63 8.49 -11.44 -18.98
N SER A 64 7.27 -11.73 -19.47
CA SER A 64 6.43 -10.70 -20.07
C SER A 64 5.72 -9.93 -18.97
N LEU A 65 6.02 -8.63 -18.84
CA LEU A 65 5.40 -7.74 -17.86
C LEU A 65 4.13 -7.04 -18.37
N ASP A 66 3.55 -7.52 -19.49
CA ASP A 66 2.32 -6.97 -20.06
C ASP A 66 1.09 -7.29 -19.19
N SER A 67 1.18 -8.33 -18.38
CA SER A 67 0.10 -8.79 -17.50
C SER A 67 0.27 -8.27 -16.07
N ASP A 68 -0.78 -7.64 -15.52
CA ASP A 68 -0.84 -7.27 -14.10
C ASP A 68 -0.63 -8.48 -13.18
N ARG A 69 -1.10 -9.65 -13.60
CA ARG A 69 -0.91 -10.90 -12.85
C ARG A 69 0.57 -11.26 -12.77
N THR A 70 1.31 -11.21 -13.87
CA THR A 70 2.75 -11.48 -13.87
C THR A 70 3.49 -10.52 -12.94
N LYS A 71 3.17 -9.22 -12.98
CA LYS A 71 3.77 -8.23 -12.09
C LYS A 71 3.47 -8.52 -10.62
N ARG A 72 2.22 -8.88 -10.29
CA ARG A 72 1.84 -9.22 -8.92
C ARG A 72 2.58 -10.46 -8.41
N GLU A 73 2.67 -11.51 -9.22
CA GLU A 73 3.27 -12.78 -8.81
C GLU A 73 4.80 -12.70 -8.68
N PHE A 74 5.47 -12.00 -9.58
CA PHE A 74 6.93 -12.01 -9.65
C PHE A 74 7.62 -10.77 -9.10
N LEU A 75 6.91 -9.63 -8.96
CA LEU A 75 7.51 -8.41 -8.41
C LEU A 75 6.92 -8.02 -7.05
N VAL A 76 5.61 -8.20 -6.84
CA VAL A 76 4.96 -7.82 -5.58
C VAL A 76 5.00 -8.96 -4.56
N ALA A 77 4.66 -10.18 -4.95
CA ALA A 77 4.59 -11.31 -4.01
C ALA A 77 5.92 -11.61 -3.28
N PRO A 78 7.11 -11.51 -3.90
CA PRO A 78 8.37 -11.62 -3.18
C PRO A 78 8.53 -10.57 -2.07
N ILE A 79 8.13 -9.32 -2.31
CA ILE A 79 8.14 -8.24 -1.33
C ILE A 79 7.21 -8.57 -0.16
N ILE A 80 5.97 -8.99 -0.46
CA ILE A 80 4.99 -9.38 0.55
C ILE A 80 5.48 -10.56 1.40
N ARG A 81 6.07 -11.57 0.77
CA ARG A 81 6.68 -12.71 1.49
C ARG A 81 7.76 -12.26 2.46
N ASP A 82 8.69 -11.43 1.99
CA ASP A 82 9.79 -10.96 2.82
C ASP A 82 9.28 -10.05 3.95
N LEU A 83 8.27 -9.21 3.70
CA LEU A 83 7.60 -8.43 4.76
C LEU A 83 7.07 -9.31 5.87
N ILE A 84 6.37 -10.41 5.54
CA ILE A 84 5.87 -11.38 6.53
C ILE A 84 7.04 -11.96 7.34
N CYS A 85 8.14 -12.35 6.68
CA CYS A 85 9.32 -12.91 7.34
C CYS A 85 9.97 -11.93 8.33
N TYR A 86 10.02 -10.64 8.00
CA TYR A 86 10.65 -9.63 8.87
C TYR A 86 9.73 -9.12 9.98
N THR A 87 8.44 -8.99 9.71
CA THR A 87 7.53 -8.30 10.62
C THR A 87 6.59 -9.22 11.39
N HIS A 88 6.44 -10.46 10.92
CA HIS A 88 5.47 -11.44 11.43
C HIS A 88 4.03 -10.90 11.48
N THR A 89 3.73 -9.88 10.68
CA THR A 89 2.38 -9.30 10.57
C THR A 89 1.48 -10.20 9.74
N GLN A 90 0.19 -10.18 10.07
CA GLN A 90 -0.82 -10.86 9.27
C GLN A 90 -1.17 -10.00 8.04
N ILE A 91 -1.11 -10.60 6.86
CA ILE A 91 -1.50 -9.95 5.60
C ILE A 91 -2.70 -10.68 5.00
N ARG A 92 -3.73 -9.92 4.67
CA ARG A 92 -4.91 -10.41 3.95
C ARG A 92 -4.89 -9.89 2.52
N ILE A 93 -4.99 -10.82 1.57
CA ILE A 93 -5.03 -10.51 0.14
C ILE A 93 -6.48 -10.42 -0.31
N GLU A 94 -6.80 -9.39 -1.11
CA GLU A 94 -8.16 -9.13 -1.64
C GLU A 94 -9.21 -9.06 -0.51
N TYR A 95 -8.87 -8.30 0.53
CA TYR A 95 -9.72 -8.14 1.70
C TYR A 95 -10.89 -7.20 1.42
N LYS A 96 -12.12 -7.69 1.61
CA LYS A 96 -13.34 -6.90 1.43
C LYS A 96 -13.61 -6.06 2.68
N ILE A 97 -13.83 -4.77 2.49
CA ILE A 97 -14.23 -3.83 3.54
C ILE A 97 -15.48 -3.07 3.10
N LYS A 98 -16.39 -2.83 4.04
CA LYS A 98 -17.53 -1.95 3.86
C LYS A 98 -17.66 -1.03 5.07
N VAL A 99 -17.53 0.26 4.83
CA VAL A 99 -17.72 1.34 5.82
C VAL A 99 -19.04 2.06 5.56
N SER A 100 -19.29 2.38 4.28
CA SER A 100 -20.53 3.00 3.81
C SER A 100 -20.78 2.59 2.36
N ASP A 101 -21.93 3.01 1.79
CA ASP A 101 -22.22 2.75 0.37
C ASP A 101 -21.26 3.49 -0.58
N ARG A 102 -20.56 4.53 -0.10
CA ARG A 102 -19.56 5.28 -0.85
C ARG A 102 -18.13 4.82 -0.59
N LEU A 103 -17.90 4.03 0.46
CA LEU A 103 -16.59 3.55 0.91
C LEU A 103 -16.66 2.05 1.16
N GLN A 104 -16.57 1.27 0.12
CA GLN A 104 -16.58 -0.18 0.15
C GLN A 104 -15.83 -0.77 -1.04
N GLY A 105 -15.31 -1.96 -0.90
CA GLY A 105 -14.63 -2.66 -1.99
C GLY A 105 -13.52 -3.58 -1.51
N ILE A 106 -12.56 -3.82 -2.38
CA ILE A 106 -11.45 -4.74 -2.16
C ILE A 106 -10.15 -3.97 -1.95
N ILE A 107 -9.47 -4.26 -0.85
CA ILE A 107 -8.09 -3.85 -0.59
C ILE A 107 -7.17 -4.97 -1.08
N ASN A 108 -6.24 -4.67 -1.99
CA ASN A 108 -5.38 -5.70 -2.58
C ASN A 108 -4.52 -6.41 -1.53
N TYR A 109 -3.84 -5.66 -0.67
CA TYR A 109 -3.06 -6.18 0.45
C TYR A 109 -3.36 -5.34 1.68
N PHE A 110 -4.11 -5.92 2.61
CA PHE A 110 -4.42 -5.34 3.90
C PHE A 110 -3.49 -5.96 4.95
N ILE A 111 -2.77 -5.12 5.68
CA ILE A 111 -1.72 -5.53 6.62
C ILE A 111 -2.16 -5.17 8.02
N GLU A 112 -2.40 -6.19 8.85
CA GLU A 112 -2.78 -6.05 10.24
C GLU A 112 -1.54 -5.80 11.11
N SER A 113 -1.07 -4.57 11.11
CA SER A 113 -0.02 -4.07 11.99
C SER A 113 -0.64 -3.20 13.08
N PRO A 114 0.10 -2.77 14.12
CA PRO A 114 -0.41 -1.83 15.13
C PRO A 114 -1.02 -0.56 14.54
N ASN A 115 -0.58 -0.18 13.34
CA ASN A 115 -1.03 1.01 12.62
C ASN A 115 -1.56 0.64 11.25
N PHE A 116 -2.52 -0.20 11.10
CA PHE A 116 -2.98 -0.72 9.82
C PHE A 116 -2.32 -0.09 8.58
N SER A 117 -1.92 -0.92 7.65
CA SER A 117 -1.28 -0.47 6.42
C SER A 117 -1.91 -1.17 5.22
N ILE A 118 -1.90 -0.50 4.09
CA ILE A 118 -2.45 -1.04 2.86
C ILE A 118 -1.47 -0.89 1.70
N ILE A 119 -1.53 -1.85 0.79
CA ILE A 119 -0.84 -1.74 -0.50
C ILE A 119 -1.90 -1.92 -1.59
N SER A 120 -2.06 -0.89 -2.41
CA SER A 120 -2.92 -0.88 -3.59
C SER A 120 -2.14 -1.24 -4.82
N PHE A 121 -2.66 -2.16 -5.62
CA PHE A 121 -2.08 -2.48 -6.92
C PHE A 121 -2.75 -1.64 -8.01
N ALA A 122 -1.95 -0.79 -8.66
CA ALA A 122 -2.39 0.03 -9.78
C ALA A 122 -2.38 -0.79 -11.09
N LYS A 123 -3.54 -0.98 -11.67
CA LYS A 123 -3.71 -1.73 -12.93
C LYS A 123 -3.12 -0.96 -14.11
N GLY A 124 -2.55 -1.67 -15.08
CA GLY A 124 -2.11 -1.10 -16.35
C GLY A 124 -1.12 0.06 -16.21
N GLU A 125 -0.27 0.06 -15.17
CA GLU A 125 0.73 1.11 -14.89
C GLU A 125 0.15 2.51 -14.62
N ASN A 126 -1.14 2.61 -14.35
CA ASN A 126 -1.83 3.87 -14.03
C ASN A 126 -1.65 4.23 -12.54
N LEU A 127 -0.52 4.87 -12.20
CA LEU A 127 -0.26 5.32 -10.82
C LEU A 127 -1.26 6.38 -10.34
N GLU A 128 -1.75 7.27 -11.21
CA GLU A 128 -2.75 8.28 -10.84
C GLU A 128 -4.06 7.62 -10.40
N GLY A 129 -4.58 6.67 -11.18
CA GLY A 129 -5.74 5.88 -10.79
C GLY A 129 -5.49 5.09 -9.51
N GLY A 130 -4.30 4.50 -9.36
CA GLY A 130 -3.87 3.81 -8.13
C GLY A 130 -3.84 4.74 -6.92
N THR A 131 -3.42 6.00 -7.08
CA THR A 131 -3.46 7.02 -6.03
C THR A 131 -4.88 7.35 -5.63
N ASN A 132 -5.79 7.54 -6.58
CA ASN A 132 -7.21 7.78 -6.28
C ASN A 132 -7.83 6.60 -5.52
N GLN A 133 -7.49 5.38 -5.90
CA GLN A 133 -7.91 4.18 -5.17
C GLN A 133 -7.32 4.14 -3.76
N LEU A 134 -6.03 4.45 -3.58
CA LEU A 134 -5.39 4.50 -2.27
C LEU A 134 -6.04 5.54 -1.35
N ILE A 135 -6.34 6.74 -1.87
CA ILE A 135 -7.02 7.80 -1.12
C ILE A 135 -8.34 7.30 -0.54
N THR A 136 -9.21 6.70 -1.38
CA THR A 136 -10.51 6.20 -0.90
C THR A 136 -10.35 5.05 0.09
N GLN A 137 -9.37 4.20 -0.07
CA GLN A 137 -9.07 3.11 0.86
C GLN A 137 -8.53 3.63 2.21
N LEU A 138 -7.64 4.63 2.22
CA LEU A 138 -7.15 5.26 3.45
C LEU A 138 -8.28 5.98 4.19
N ILE A 139 -9.15 6.70 3.48
CA ILE A 139 -10.34 7.35 4.06
C ILE A 139 -11.30 6.30 4.64
N ALA A 140 -11.52 5.19 3.93
CA ALA A 140 -12.35 4.11 4.44
C ALA A 140 -11.77 3.53 5.73
N LEU A 141 -10.47 3.27 5.80
CA LEU A 141 -9.82 2.81 7.01
C LEU A 141 -9.92 3.82 8.15
N ASP A 142 -9.77 5.12 7.88
CA ASP A 142 -9.91 6.14 8.93
C ASP A 142 -11.31 6.17 9.54
N GLN A 143 -12.34 5.90 8.75
CA GLN A 143 -13.74 5.88 9.16
C GLN A 143 -14.22 4.49 9.63
N TRP A 144 -13.39 3.48 9.56
CA TRP A 144 -13.76 2.12 9.97
C TRP A 144 -13.65 1.94 11.48
N ASP A 145 -14.71 1.43 12.11
CA ASP A 145 -14.79 1.26 13.57
C ASP A 145 -13.71 0.34 14.16
N ASN A 146 -13.18 -0.60 13.34
CA ASN A 146 -12.13 -1.53 13.76
C ASN A 146 -10.70 -0.97 13.60
N THR A 147 -10.55 0.25 13.12
CA THR A 147 -9.21 0.83 12.95
C THR A 147 -8.59 1.17 14.30
N PRO A 148 -7.34 0.73 14.57
CA PRO A 148 -6.66 1.04 15.81
C PRO A 148 -6.57 2.56 16.05
N ALA A 149 -6.43 2.95 17.31
CA ALA A 149 -6.18 4.33 17.70
C ALA A 149 -4.74 4.75 17.33
N SER A 150 -4.46 4.87 16.05
CA SER A 150 -3.20 5.37 15.52
C SER A 150 -3.41 6.77 14.96
N ASP A 151 -2.42 7.65 15.10
CA ASP A 151 -2.48 9.01 14.54
C ASP A 151 -2.30 9.02 13.03
N ARG A 152 -1.75 7.95 12.46
CA ARG A 152 -1.42 7.87 11.02
C ARG A 152 -1.79 6.51 10.46
N LEU A 153 -2.26 6.52 9.20
CA LEU A 153 -2.40 5.31 8.39
C LEU A 153 -1.39 5.38 7.25
N PHE A 154 -0.70 4.29 7.01
CA PHE A 154 0.29 4.17 5.95
C PHE A 154 -0.29 3.43 4.76
N GLY A 155 0.06 3.89 3.55
CA GLY A 155 -0.34 3.22 2.34
C GLY A 155 0.74 3.27 1.26
N ALA A 156 0.67 2.33 0.34
CA ALA A 156 1.49 2.32 -0.85
C ALA A 156 0.65 2.02 -2.09
N VAL A 157 1.03 2.61 -3.20
CA VAL A 157 0.57 2.24 -4.54
C VAL A 157 1.71 1.59 -5.28
N THR A 158 1.43 0.49 -5.97
CA THR A 158 2.43 -0.17 -6.82
C THR A 158 1.85 -0.67 -8.12
N THR A 159 2.63 -0.57 -9.18
CA THR A 159 2.40 -1.27 -10.46
C THR A 159 3.15 -2.62 -10.51
N GLY A 160 3.84 -2.98 -9.42
CA GLY A 160 4.83 -4.05 -9.37
C GLY A 160 6.25 -3.53 -9.56
N SER A 161 6.51 -2.84 -10.68
CA SER A 161 7.82 -2.26 -11.00
C SER A 161 8.08 -0.89 -10.36
N VAL A 162 7.04 -0.15 -10.03
CA VAL A 162 7.12 1.18 -9.40
C VAL A 162 6.30 1.18 -8.12
N TRP A 163 6.84 1.81 -7.08
CA TRP A 163 6.20 1.99 -5.78
C TRP A 163 6.16 3.47 -5.42
N GLN A 164 5.06 3.90 -4.83
CA GLN A 164 4.86 5.24 -4.31
C GLN A 164 4.11 5.16 -2.98
N PHE A 165 4.50 5.99 -2.00
CA PHE A 165 3.97 5.92 -0.65
C PHE A 165 3.02 7.06 -0.34
N GLY A 166 2.13 6.84 0.62
CA GLY A 166 1.20 7.83 1.13
C GLY A 166 0.94 7.66 2.62
N LEU A 167 0.62 8.77 3.26
CA LEU A 167 0.29 8.85 4.68
C LEU A 167 -1.04 9.58 4.85
N LEU A 168 -1.92 9.08 5.71
CA LEU A 168 -3.07 9.82 6.17
C LEU A 168 -2.86 10.20 7.64
N HIS A 169 -2.87 11.51 7.92
CA HIS A 169 -2.85 12.09 9.27
C HIS A 169 -4.28 12.24 9.75
N ARG A 170 -4.71 11.39 10.67
CA ARG A 170 -6.13 11.25 11.06
C ARG A 170 -6.69 12.48 11.74
N GLN A 171 -5.94 13.09 12.65
CA GLN A 171 -6.39 14.28 13.40
C GLN A 171 -6.64 15.49 12.50
N THR A 172 -5.78 15.69 11.51
CA THR A 172 -5.86 16.82 10.56
C THR A 172 -6.62 16.51 9.29
N LYS A 173 -7.00 15.22 9.09
CA LYS A 173 -7.60 14.71 7.85
C LYS A 173 -6.79 15.10 6.61
N LEU A 174 -5.47 14.99 6.72
CA LEU A 174 -4.53 15.31 5.65
C LEU A 174 -3.94 14.04 5.06
N ILE A 175 -4.10 13.85 3.76
CA ILE A 175 -3.44 12.79 2.99
C ILE A 175 -2.24 13.38 2.30
N GLN A 176 -1.07 12.82 2.54
CA GLN A 176 0.19 13.21 1.91
C GLN A 176 0.68 12.09 0.99
N GLN A 177 0.96 12.42 -0.26
CA GLN A 177 1.58 11.52 -1.22
C GLN A 177 3.06 11.87 -1.38
N ASP A 178 3.93 10.87 -1.30
CA ASP A 178 5.34 11.06 -1.61
C ASP A 178 5.55 11.29 -3.11
N LEU A 179 6.28 12.33 -3.48
CA LEU A 179 6.69 12.58 -4.87
C LEU A 179 7.77 11.62 -5.35
N ASN A 180 8.50 10.97 -4.43
CA ASN A 180 9.51 10.00 -4.80
C ASN A 180 8.87 8.72 -5.33
N LEU A 181 9.42 8.23 -6.45
CA LEU A 181 9.07 6.94 -7.04
C LEU A 181 10.23 5.98 -6.84
N TYR A 182 9.92 4.78 -6.36
CA TYR A 182 10.89 3.72 -6.10
C TYR A 182 10.72 2.61 -7.14
N ARG A 183 11.79 2.24 -7.82
CA ARG A 183 11.77 1.22 -8.88
C ARG A 183 12.32 -0.12 -8.40
N VAL A 184 11.54 -1.17 -8.58
CA VAL A 184 11.96 -2.54 -8.31
C VAL A 184 12.43 -3.18 -9.62
N PRO A 185 13.61 -3.82 -9.63
CA PRO A 185 14.44 -4.21 -8.48
C PRO A 185 15.47 -3.18 -7.97
N ASN A 186 15.69 -2.06 -8.63
CA ASN A 186 16.81 -1.16 -8.32
C ASN A 186 16.74 -0.55 -6.90
N ASP A 187 15.55 -0.08 -6.51
CA ASP A 187 15.30 0.53 -5.20
C ASP A 187 14.69 -0.47 -4.19
N PHE A 188 14.87 -1.79 -4.43
CA PHE A 188 14.25 -2.84 -3.63
C PHE A 188 14.53 -2.67 -2.12
N GLU A 189 15.79 -2.42 -1.76
CA GLU A 189 16.17 -2.21 -0.36
C GLU A 189 15.46 -1.00 0.25
N ALA A 190 15.35 0.11 -0.49
CA ALA A 190 14.66 1.30 0.00
C ALA A 190 13.17 1.02 0.24
N VAL A 191 12.51 0.33 -0.70
CA VAL A 191 11.11 -0.09 -0.57
C VAL A 191 10.92 -0.97 0.68
N MET A 192 11.76 -2.00 0.85
CA MET A 192 11.67 -2.90 1.99
C MET A 192 11.91 -2.19 3.32
N ARG A 193 12.91 -1.32 3.41
CA ARG A 193 13.19 -0.57 4.65
C ARG A 193 12.06 0.37 5.04
N ILE A 194 11.40 1.02 4.07
CA ILE A 194 10.23 1.87 4.33
C ILE A 194 9.05 1.02 4.80
N LEU A 195 8.74 -0.07 4.08
CA LEU A 195 7.61 -0.95 4.41
C LEU A 195 7.80 -1.61 5.79
N VAL A 196 8.99 -2.17 6.08
CA VAL A 196 9.27 -2.78 7.38
C VAL A 196 9.14 -1.74 8.49
N GLN A 197 9.68 -0.52 8.32
CA GLN A 197 9.59 0.54 9.33
C GLN A 197 8.13 0.96 9.60
N ALA A 198 7.28 0.97 8.57
CA ALA A 198 5.87 1.30 8.74
C ALA A 198 5.09 0.23 9.54
N LEU A 199 5.57 -1.01 9.55
CA LEU A 199 4.86 -2.15 10.15
C LEU A 199 5.36 -2.53 11.55
N VAL A 200 6.63 -2.22 11.88
CA VAL A 200 7.17 -2.52 13.21
C VAL A 200 6.77 -1.45 14.20
N SER A 201 6.31 -1.85 15.37
CA SER A 201 6.06 -0.93 16.49
C SER A 201 7.38 -0.46 17.10
N GLU A 202 7.41 0.74 17.70
CA GLU A 202 8.59 1.27 18.40
C GLU A 202 9.11 0.31 19.48
N ASN A 203 8.26 -0.52 20.07
CA ASN A 203 8.62 -1.52 21.06
C ASN A 203 9.40 -2.73 20.48
N GLN A 204 9.24 -3.04 19.19
CA GLN A 204 9.98 -4.13 18.54
C GLN A 204 11.39 -3.72 18.13
N LEU A 205 11.68 -2.43 18.02
CA LEU A 205 13.00 -1.90 17.72
C LEU A 205 14.00 -2.12 18.87
N ASN A 206 13.52 -2.30 20.11
CA ASN A 206 14.37 -2.46 21.30
C ASN A 206 14.73 -3.91 21.63
N THR A 207 14.10 -4.89 21.01
CA THR A 207 14.35 -6.32 21.28
C THR A 207 15.37 -6.97 20.33
N SER A 208 15.81 -6.28 19.28
CA SER A 208 16.80 -6.79 18.32
C SER A 208 18.27 -6.51 18.71
N ASN A 209 18.50 -5.98 19.92
CA ASN A 209 19.83 -5.66 20.44
C ASN A 209 20.25 -6.53 21.64
N ILE A 210 19.78 -7.77 21.73
CA ILE A 210 20.24 -8.74 22.74
C ILE A 210 20.80 -9.96 22.04
#